data_a7a6946ee8679b724d3b798b96671752
#
_entry.id   a7a6946ee8679b724d3b798b96671752
#
_cell.length_a   1.000
_cell.length_b   1.000
_cell.length_c   1.000
_cell.angle_alpha   90.00
_cell.angle_beta   90.00
_cell.angle_gamma   90.00
#
_symmetry.space_group_name_H-M   'P 1'
#
loop_
_entity.id
_entity.type
_entity.pdbx_description
1 polymer ?
#
loop_
_entity_poly.entity_id
_entity_poly.type
_entity_poly.pdbx_seq_one_letter_code
_entity_poly.pdbx_strand_id
1 'polypeptide(L)'
;MNKINELETELINWNKKLRIYPFDARNYIHRGMTYFKLGRIIESLKDYNKAEELNPQLTPYLWQRGLSYYYLGKYAQGARQFEIDLSVNSQDVEETIWHFLCIAQLEGIKEAQKCLLPVKYDPRPVMRKIYQLFAGNFSPEIFLSSSQTSNIRDTFYTHLYLGLFYEAHRGEIPILEVGKSIPSNVEKSRFHITEAIKYKLDDYMWYLARVHQQLRQAKVG
;
A
#
# COMPACT_ATOMS: atom_id res chain seq x y z
N MET A 1 -11.58 20.87 -11.26
CA MET A 1 -10.45 20.33 -12.06
C MET A 1 -10.34 18.84 -11.76
N ASN A 2 -10.05 17.97 -12.73
CA ASN A 2 -9.92 16.52 -12.47
C ASN A 2 -8.60 16.30 -11.72
N LYS A 3 -8.59 15.47 -10.65
CA LYS A 3 -7.38 15.16 -9.87
C LYS A 3 -6.19 14.65 -10.73
N ILE A 4 -6.45 14.02 -11.87
CA ILE A 4 -5.39 13.61 -12.82
C ILE A 4 -4.73 14.85 -13.44
N ASN A 5 -5.49 15.86 -13.86
CA ASN A 5 -4.92 17.09 -14.42
C ASN A 5 -4.12 17.89 -13.39
N GLU A 6 -4.50 17.82 -12.12
CA GLU A 6 -3.74 18.39 -11.01
C GLU A 6 -2.38 17.69 -10.84
N LEU A 7 -2.35 16.37 -10.89
CA LEU A 7 -1.12 15.58 -10.80
C LEU A 7 -0.20 15.80 -12.02
N GLU A 8 -0.75 15.94 -13.24
CA GLU A 8 0.06 16.25 -14.42
C GLU A 8 0.66 17.68 -14.31
N THR A 9 -0.08 18.62 -13.77
CA THR A 9 0.44 19.97 -13.49
C THR A 9 1.54 19.92 -12.42
N GLU A 10 1.34 19.16 -11.36
CA GLU A 10 2.35 18.90 -10.32
C GLU A 10 3.64 18.30 -10.92
N LEU A 11 3.49 17.31 -11.81
CA LEU A 11 4.61 16.69 -12.51
C LEU A 11 5.41 17.68 -13.37
N ILE A 12 4.72 18.58 -14.10
CA ILE A 12 5.36 19.65 -14.86
C ILE A 12 6.18 20.55 -13.93
N ASN A 13 5.66 20.88 -12.77
CA ASN A 13 6.34 21.75 -11.80
C ASN A 13 7.58 21.05 -11.21
N TRP A 14 7.51 19.75 -10.89
CA TRP A 14 8.68 19.00 -10.43
C TRP A 14 9.74 18.88 -11.53
N ASN A 15 9.36 18.69 -12.79
CA ASN A 15 10.28 18.69 -13.93
C ASN A 15 11.00 20.05 -14.07
N LYS A 16 10.30 21.17 -13.88
CA LYS A 16 10.93 22.51 -13.89
C LYS A 16 11.92 22.66 -12.73
N LYS A 17 11.55 22.26 -11.51
CA LYS A 17 12.42 22.29 -10.34
C LYS A 17 13.69 21.47 -10.54
N LEU A 18 13.58 20.27 -11.09
CA LEU A 18 14.73 19.39 -11.33
C LEU A 18 15.67 19.90 -12.43
N ARG A 19 15.18 20.73 -13.38
CA ARG A 19 16.07 21.43 -14.32
C ARG A 19 16.94 22.49 -13.63
N ILE A 20 16.41 23.13 -12.57
CA ILE A 20 17.11 24.16 -11.81
C ILE A 20 17.99 23.53 -10.72
N TYR A 21 17.49 22.49 -10.06
CA TYR A 21 18.13 21.82 -8.91
C TYR A 21 18.28 20.31 -9.16
N PRO A 22 19.16 19.90 -10.10
CA PRO A 22 19.26 18.49 -10.53
C PRO A 22 19.89 17.56 -9.48
N PHE A 23 20.51 18.10 -8.43
CA PHE A 23 21.15 17.32 -7.36
C PHE A 23 20.37 17.36 -6.03
N ASP A 24 19.18 17.94 -6.00
CA ASP A 24 18.33 17.91 -4.82
C ASP A 24 17.52 16.61 -4.79
N ALA A 25 17.92 15.68 -3.92
CA ALA A 25 17.29 14.38 -3.73
C ALA A 25 15.78 14.48 -3.40
N ARG A 26 15.36 15.51 -2.66
CA ARG A 26 13.95 15.70 -2.26
C ARG A 26 13.06 15.98 -3.47
N ASN A 27 13.54 16.68 -4.48
CA ASN A 27 12.77 16.93 -5.70
C ASN A 27 12.49 15.64 -6.46
N TYR A 28 13.41 14.67 -6.46
CA TYR A 28 13.18 13.34 -7.02
C TYR A 28 12.14 12.55 -6.19
N ILE A 29 12.20 12.61 -4.86
CA ILE A 29 11.20 11.96 -4.01
C ILE A 29 9.79 12.48 -4.35
N HIS A 30 9.61 13.79 -4.39
CA HIS A 30 8.30 14.39 -4.70
C HIS A 30 7.83 14.05 -6.11
N ARG A 31 8.71 14.07 -7.11
CA ARG A 31 8.34 13.66 -8.47
C ARG A 31 8.01 12.16 -8.52
N GLY A 32 8.75 11.32 -7.81
CA GLY A 32 8.47 9.90 -7.65
C GLY A 32 7.10 9.64 -7.04
N MET A 33 6.72 10.40 -6.01
CA MET A 33 5.36 10.34 -5.42
C MET A 33 4.29 10.72 -6.45
N THR A 34 4.51 11.75 -7.25
CA THR A 34 3.57 12.18 -8.30
C THR A 34 3.46 11.12 -9.40
N TYR A 35 4.56 10.53 -9.84
CA TYR A 35 4.55 9.40 -10.77
C TYR A 35 3.76 8.21 -10.22
N PHE A 36 3.95 7.84 -8.95
CA PHE A 36 3.20 6.76 -8.32
C PHE A 36 1.69 7.05 -8.35
N LYS A 37 1.27 8.23 -7.91
CA LYS A 37 -0.15 8.66 -7.91
C LYS A 37 -0.78 8.61 -9.31
N LEU A 38 0.02 8.78 -10.36
CA LEU A 38 -0.37 8.65 -11.78
C LEU A 38 -0.34 7.19 -12.29
N GLY A 39 0.05 6.22 -11.47
CA GLY A 39 0.22 4.82 -11.88
C GLY A 39 1.50 4.55 -12.70
N ARG A 40 2.39 5.52 -12.80
CA ARG A 40 3.68 5.45 -13.52
C ARG A 40 4.76 4.88 -12.61
N ILE A 41 4.62 3.61 -12.25
CA ILE A 41 5.40 2.98 -11.17
C ILE A 41 6.88 2.82 -11.52
N ILE A 42 7.20 2.57 -12.78
CA ILE A 42 8.61 2.44 -13.23
C ILE A 42 9.34 3.78 -13.07
N GLU A 43 8.72 4.88 -13.47
CA GLU A 43 9.29 6.21 -13.34
C GLU A 43 9.40 6.63 -11.87
N SER A 44 8.40 6.29 -11.06
CA SER A 44 8.43 6.48 -9.61
C SER A 44 9.64 5.79 -8.98
N LEU A 45 9.87 4.51 -9.30
CA LEU A 45 11.02 3.76 -8.78
C LEU A 45 12.37 4.37 -9.24
N LYS A 46 12.47 4.81 -10.49
CA LYS A 46 13.69 5.47 -10.99
C LYS A 46 14.03 6.72 -10.18
N ASP A 47 13.02 7.51 -9.84
CA ASP A 47 13.21 8.73 -9.07
C ASP A 47 13.62 8.45 -7.63
N TYR A 48 13.05 7.46 -6.95
CA TYR A 48 13.48 7.07 -5.61
C TYR A 48 14.91 6.51 -5.60
N ASN A 49 15.30 5.72 -6.59
CA ASN A 49 16.67 5.25 -6.71
C ASN A 49 17.64 6.41 -6.93
N LYS A 50 17.25 7.43 -7.72
CA LYS A 50 18.07 8.62 -7.91
C LYS A 50 18.18 9.47 -6.64
N ALA A 51 17.11 9.53 -5.84
CA ALA A 51 17.13 10.21 -4.55
C ALA A 51 18.11 9.54 -3.57
N GLU A 52 18.12 8.21 -3.50
CA GLU A 52 19.06 7.44 -2.68
C GLU A 52 20.51 7.64 -3.16
N GLU A 53 20.75 7.58 -4.48
CA GLU A 53 22.08 7.84 -5.07
C GLU A 53 22.62 9.21 -4.66
N LEU A 54 21.78 10.24 -4.67
CA LEU A 54 22.17 11.61 -4.31
C LEU A 54 22.30 11.79 -2.79
N ASN A 55 21.52 11.09 -2.00
CA ASN A 55 21.59 11.15 -0.54
C ASN A 55 21.19 9.80 0.09
N PRO A 56 22.16 8.90 0.33
CA PRO A 56 21.91 7.59 0.94
C PRO A 56 21.28 7.63 2.34
N GLN A 57 21.41 8.74 3.06
CA GLN A 57 20.79 8.89 4.39
C GLN A 57 19.25 8.94 4.33
N LEU A 58 18.68 9.16 3.14
CA LEU A 58 17.22 9.14 2.95
C LEU A 58 16.65 7.72 2.81
N THR A 59 17.48 6.70 2.62
CA THR A 59 17.06 5.32 2.41
C THR A 59 16.01 4.84 3.44
N PRO A 60 16.18 5.09 4.77
CA PRO A 60 15.21 4.64 5.77
C PRO A 60 13.88 5.42 5.78
N TYR A 61 13.69 6.35 4.88
CA TYR A 61 12.49 7.19 4.77
C TYR A 61 11.82 7.07 3.40
N LEU A 62 12.24 6.09 2.58
CA LEU A 62 11.71 5.88 1.23
C LEU A 62 10.65 4.77 1.17
N TRP A 63 9.72 4.72 2.14
CA TRP A 63 8.65 3.71 2.19
C TRP A 63 7.83 3.65 0.90
N GLN A 64 7.64 4.77 0.20
CA GLN A 64 6.98 4.81 -1.11
C GLN A 64 7.75 4.03 -2.19
N ARG A 65 9.07 3.89 -2.05
CA ARG A 65 9.89 3.02 -2.90
C ARG A 65 9.51 1.55 -2.69
N GLY A 66 9.27 1.16 -1.43
CA GLY A 66 8.77 -0.17 -1.07
C GLY A 66 7.44 -0.47 -1.77
N LEU A 67 6.50 0.48 -1.78
CA LEU A 67 5.25 0.36 -2.53
C LEU A 67 5.50 0.21 -4.04
N SER A 68 6.42 0.98 -4.61
CA SER A 68 6.76 0.88 -6.03
C SER A 68 7.33 -0.50 -6.37
N TYR A 69 8.19 -1.07 -5.53
CA TYR A 69 8.68 -2.44 -5.67
C TYR A 69 7.53 -3.45 -5.62
N TYR A 70 6.61 -3.33 -4.66
CA TYR A 70 5.46 -4.22 -4.54
C TYR A 70 4.62 -4.26 -5.83
N TYR A 71 4.26 -3.10 -6.39
CA TYR A 71 3.45 -3.04 -7.61
C TYR A 71 4.18 -3.48 -8.88
N LEU A 72 5.51 -3.47 -8.88
CA LEU A 72 6.33 -4.05 -9.95
C LEU A 72 6.60 -5.55 -9.78
N GLY A 73 6.07 -6.20 -8.74
CA GLY A 73 6.32 -7.61 -8.45
C GLY A 73 7.73 -7.89 -7.90
N LYS A 74 8.45 -6.86 -7.50
CA LYS A 74 9.80 -6.94 -6.91
C LYS A 74 9.70 -7.07 -5.39
N TYR A 75 9.03 -8.14 -4.96
CA TYR A 75 8.62 -8.28 -3.56
C TYR A 75 9.80 -8.39 -2.59
N ALA A 76 10.90 -9.06 -2.97
CA ALA A 76 12.09 -9.14 -2.12
C ALA A 76 12.71 -7.76 -1.86
N GLN A 77 12.79 -6.90 -2.91
CA GLN A 77 13.27 -5.54 -2.76
C GLN A 77 12.30 -4.68 -1.93
N GLY A 78 10.99 -4.91 -2.10
CA GLY A 78 9.96 -4.25 -1.30
C GLY A 78 10.08 -4.60 0.18
N ALA A 79 10.18 -5.90 0.53
CA ALA A 79 10.39 -6.36 1.90
C ALA A 79 11.64 -5.73 2.51
N ARG A 80 12.75 -5.78 1.77
CA ARG A 80 14.02 -5.19 2.24
C ARG A 80 13.92 -3.68 2.48
N GLN A 81 13.18 -2.93 1.63
CA GLN A 81 12.94 -1.51 1.87
C GLN A 81 12.19 -1.28 3.17
N PHE A 82 11.08 -2.01 3.41
CA PHE A 82 10.30 -1.84 4.63
C PHE A 82 11.08 -2.28 5.88
N GLU A 83 11.96 -3.29 5.81
CA GLU A 83 12.87 -3.63 6.91
C GLU A 83 13.78 -2.44 7.29
N ILE A 84 14.32 -1.74 6.28
CA ILE A 84 15.18 -0.58 6.50
C ILE A 84 14.38 0.57 7.12
N ASP A 85 13.16 0.85 6.62
CA ASP A 85 12.30 1.90 7.14
C ASP A 85 11.90 1.59 8.60
N LEU A 86 11.51 0.35 8.90
CA LEU A 86 11.16 -0.11 10.23
C LEU A 86 12.34 -0.12 11.22
N SER A 87 13.57 -0.12 10.76
CA SER A 87 14.75 0.03 11.64
C SER A 87 14.79 1.40 12.34
N VAL A 88 14.18 2.43 11.74
CA VAL A 88 14.08 3.78 12.31
C VAL A 88 12.67 4.13 12.81
N ASN A 89 11.65 3.40 12.37
CA ASN A 89 10.24 3.61 12.73
C ASN A 89 9.53 2.29 13.09
N SER A 90 10.04 1.56 14.05
CA SER A 90 9.62 0.18 14.40
C SER A 90 8.17 0.01 14.88
N GLN A 91 7.42 1.09 15.06
CA GLN A 91 6.03 1.05 15.53
C GLN A 91 5.02 1.47 14.46
N ASP A 92 5.45 1.60 13.19
CA ASP A 92 4.53 1.92 12.10
C ASP A 92 3.79 0.67 11.62
N VAL A 93 2.46 0.64 11.83
CA VAL A 93 1.60 -0.46 11.38
C VAL A 93 1.56 -0.53 9.86
N GLU A 94 1.53 0.59 9.14
CA GLU A 94 1.41 0.57 7.67
C GLU A 94 2.64 -0.08 7.04
N GLU A 95 3.85 0.35 7.44
CA GLU A 95 5.10 -0.24 6.94
C GLU A 95 5.22 -1.72 7.32
N THR A 96 4.81 -2.09 8.55
CA THR A 96 4.75 -3.49 9.02
C THR A 96 3.83 -4.33 8.15
N ILE A 97 2.64 -3.83 7.79
CA ILE A 97 1.70 -4.55 6.93
C ILE A 97 2.22 -4.63 5.49
N TRP A 98 2.86 -3.58 4.96
CA TRP A 98 3.44 -3.64 3.62
C TRP A 98 4.63 -4.62 3.54
N HIS A 99 5.43 -4.73 4.61
CA HIS A 99 6.43 -5.79 4.74
C HIS A 99 5.76 -7.17 4.68
N PHE A 100 4.72 -7.40 5.52
CA PHE A 100 3.92 -8.63 5.50
C PHE A 100 3.40 -8.95 4.09
N LEU A 101 2.82 -7.97 3.39
CA LEU A 101 2.28 -8.16 2.05
C LEU A 101 3.36 -8.59 1.04
N CYS A 102 4.57 -8.05 1.16
CA CYS A 102 5.71 -8.49 0.34
C CYS A 102 6.09 -9.95 0.62
N ILE A 103 6.22 -10.34 1.88
CA ILE A 103 6.54 -11.73 2.28
C ILE A 103 5.42 -12.68 1.86
N ALA A 104 4.15 -12.28 2.02
CA ALA A 104 3.01 -13.10 1.59
C ALA A 104 3.02 -13.42 0.08
N GLN A 105 3.51 -12.50 -0.74
CA GLN A 105 3.66 -12.73 -2.18
C GLN A 105 4.88 -13.61 -2.53
N LEU A 106 5.92 -13.61 -1.71
CA LEU A 106 7.14 -14.40 -1.91
C LEU A 106 6.97 -15.83 -1.40
N GLU A 107 6.49 -15.99 -0.18
CA GLU A 107 6.62 -17.22 0.61
C GLU A 107 5.26 -17.71 1.15
N GLY A 108 4.20 -16.93 0.92
CA GLY A 108 2.84 -17.26 1.36
C GLY A 108 2.50 -16.72 2.75
N ILE A 109 1.19 -16.82 3.07
CA ILE A 109 0.61 -16.22 4.28
C ILE A 109 1.22 -16.76 5.56
N LYS A 110 1.46 -18.07 5.64
CA LYS A 110 1.99 -18.69 6.85
C LYS A 110 3.36 -18.14 7.23
N GLU A 111 4.20 -17.88 6.24
CA GLU A 111 5.52 -17.30 6.49
C GLU A 111 5.41 -15.82 6.80
N ALA A 112 4.57 -15.08 6.10
CA ALA A 112 4.30 -13.68 6.40
C ALA A 112 3.79 -13.48 7.84
N GLN A 113 2.95 -14.38 8.37
CA GLN A 113 2.48 -14.34 9.75
C GLN A 113 3.61 -14.54 10.76
N LYS A 114 4.56 -15.43 10.48
CA LYS A 114 5.74 -15.64 11.35
C LYS A 114 6.66 -14.42 11.35
N CYS A 115 6.77 -13.75 10.20
CA CYS A 115 7.63 -12.58 10.01
C CYS A 115 6.95 -11.26 10.38
N LEU A 116 5.67 -11.28 10.84
CA LEU A 116 4.97 -10.07 11.24
C LEU A 116 5.63 -9.44 12.47
N LEU A 117 6.19 -8.26 12.27
CA LEU A 117 6.91 -7.55 13.32
C LEU A 117 5.94 -7.06 14.42
N PRO A 118 6.33 -7.14 15.71
CA PRO A 118 5.45 -6.74 16.80
C PRO A 118 5.33 -5.21 16.89
N VAL A 119 4.12 -4.71 16.70
CA VAL A 119 3.77 -3.32 16.97
C VAL A 119 3.00 -3.25 18.27
N LYS A 120 3.58 -2.56 19.27
CA LYS A 120 2.99 -2.43 20.63
C LYS A 120 1.89 -1.40 20.67
N TYR A 121 2.04 -0.32 19.91
CA TYR A 121 1.11 0.79 19.94
C TYR A 121 1.12 1.60 18.63
N ASP A 122 -0.06 1.86 18.08
CA ASP A 122 -0.30 2.88 17.07
C ASP A 122 -1.37 3.85 17.59
N PRO A 123 -1.19 5.18 17.51
CA PRO A 123 -2.15 6.15 18.03
C PRO A 123 -3.52 6.06 17.33
N ARG A 124 -3.55 5.57 16.08
CA ARG A 124 -4.75 5.45 15.26
C ARG A 124 -5.52 4.16 15.60
N PRO A 125 -6.77 4.23 16.13
CA PRO A 125 -7.53 3.03 16.52
C PRO A 125 -7.76 2.06 15.36
N VAL A 126 -8.01 2.57 14.14
CA VAL A 126 -8.22 1.72 12.95
C VAL A 126 -6.95 0.93 12.61
N MET A 127 -5.76 1.52 12.75
CA MET A 127 -4.49 0.85 12.46
C MET A 127 -4.22 -0.28 13.45
N ARG A 128 -4.54 -0.11 14.74
CA ARG A 128 -4.46 -1.21 15.71
C ARG A 128 -5.35 -2.39 15.35
N LYS A 129 -6.56 -2.14 14.84
CA LYS A 129 -7.47 -3.21 14.36
C LYS A 129 -6.96 -3.87 13.08
N ILE A 130 -6.39 -3.10 12.16
CA ILE A 130 -5.74 -3.62 10.96
C ILE A 130 -4.60 -4.56 11.35
N TYR A 131 -3.75 -4.17 12.30
CA TYR A 131 -2.71 -5.05 12.81
C TYR A 131 -3.27 -6.38 13.34
N GLN A 132 -4.37 -6.36 14.11
CA GLN A 132 -5.01 -7.57 14.64
C GLN A 132 -5.57 -8.48 13.53
N LEU A 133 -6.07 -7.90 12.43
CA LEU A 133 -6.51 -8.65 11.26
C LEU A 133 -5.34 -9.42 10.63
N PHE A 134 -4.22 -8.75 10.35
CA PHE A 134 -3.05 -9.38 9.73
C PHE A 134 -2.30 -10.33 10.67
N ALA A 135 -2.35 -10.08 11.97
CA ALA A 135 -1.85 -11.00 12.99
C ALA A 135 -2.70 -12.27 13.17
N GLY A 136 -3.86 -12.35 12.50
CA GLY A 136 -4.77 -13.49 12.60
C GLY A 136 -5.64 -13.52 13.87
N ASN A 137 -5.64 -12.44 14.66
CA ASN A 137 -6.43 -12.32 15.89
C ASN A 137 -7.88 -11.91 15.61
N PHE A 138 -8.16 -11.30 14.44
CA PHE A 138 -9.49 -10.97 13.97
C PHE A 138 -9.78 -11.69 12.66
N SER A 139 -11.00 -12.25 12.52
CA SER A 139 -11.48 -12.59 11.19
C SER A 139 -11.86 -11.30 10.42
N PRO A 140 -11.92 -11.34 9.07
CA PRO A 140 -12.38 -10.20 8.28
C PRO A 140 -13.76 -9.67 8.69
N GLU A 141 -14.68 -10.55 9.11
CA GLU A 141 -16.03 -10.21 9.55
C GLU A 141 -16.01 -9.46 10.90
N ILE A 142 -15.22 -9.96 11.85
CA ILE A 142 -15.00 -9.30 13.15
C ILE A 142 -14.34 -7.95 12.94
N PHE A 143 -13.32 -7.88 12.07
CA PHE A 143 -12.66 -6.63 11.78
C PHE A 143 -13.64 -5.61 11.17
N LEU A 144 -14.42 -6.00 10.15
CA LEU A 144 -15.39 -5.13 9.50
C LEU A 144 -16.46 -4.64 10.46
N SER A 145 -17.06 -5.53 11.26
CA SER A 145 -18.12 -5.16 12.23
C SER A 145 -17.57 -4.24 13.33
N SER A 146 -16.38 -4.52 13.86
CA SER A 146 -15.73 -3.72 14.90
C SER A 146 -15.26 -2.34 14.40
N SER A 147 -15.10 -2.17 13.08
CA SER A 147 -14.59 -0.97 12.44
C SER A 147 -15.69 -0.07 11.87
N GLN A 148 -16.96 -0.39 12.12
CA GLN A 148 -18.07 0.48 11.75
C GLN A 148 -17.95 1.82 12.47
N THR A 149 -17.94 2.92 11.69
CA THR A 149 -17.75 4.28 12.19
C THR A 149 -18.32 5.28 11.18
N SER A 150 -18.65 6.47 11.67
CA SER A 150 -18.97 7.63 10.82
C SER A 150 -17.73 8.38 10.33
N ASN A 151 -16.53 8.02 10.79
CA ASN A 151 -15.28 8.63 10.37
C ASN A 151 -14.90 8.13 8.97
N ILE A 152 -14.93 9.02 7.99
CA ILE A 152 -14.63 8.73 6.58
C ILE A 152 -13.22 8.14 6.41
N ARG A 153 -12.22 8.65 7.15
CA ARG A 153 -10.84 8.16 7.08
C ARG A 153 -10.75 6.72 7.59
N ASP A 154 -11.34 6.42 8.74
CA ASP A 154 -11.31 5.08 9.31
C ASP A 154 -12.05 4.08 8.40
N THR A 155 -13.17 4.48 7.81
CA THR A 155 -13.91 3.67 6.84
C THR A 155 -13.07 3.38 5.60
N PHE A 156 -12.39 4.41 5.07
CA PHE A 156 -11.44 4.24 3.96
C PHE A 156 -10.37 3.21 4.27
N TYR A 157 -9.66 3.37 5.41
CA TYR A 157 -8.59 2.45 5.80
C TYR A 157 -9.11 1.04 6.06
N THR A 158 -10.30 0.89 6.65
CA THR A 158 -10.96 -0.42 6.83
C THR A 158 -11.13 -1.13 5.49
N HIS A 159 -11.70 -0.47 4.50
CA HIS A 159 -11.90 -1.07 3.19
C HIS A 159 -10.60 -1.29 2.42
N LEU A 160 -9.65 -0.34 2.46
CA LEU A 160 -8.35 -0.49 1.81
C LEU A 160 -7.64 -1.76 2.31
N TYR A 161 -7.51 -1.91 3.64
CA TYR A 161 -6.75 -3.03 4.20
C TYR A 161 -7.49 -4.36 4.16
N LEU A 162 -8.83 -4.38 4.14
CA LEU A 162 -9.57 -5.60 3.79
C LEU A 162 -9.31 -6.03 2.35
N GLY A 163 -9.29 -5.09 1.42
CA GLY A 163 -8.95 -5.38 0.03
C GLY A 163 -7.56 -5.99 -0.12
N LEU A 164 -6.55 -5.41 0.55
CA LEU A 164 -5.18 -5.91 0.55
C LEU A 164 -5.05 -7.26 1.26
N PHE A 165 -5.79 -7.46 2.37
CA PHE A 165 -5.85 -8.74 3.07
C PHE A 165 -6.36 -9.86 2.15
N TYR A 166 -7.49 -9.65 1.49
CA TYR A 166 -8.04 -10.64 0.56
C TYR A 166 -7.15 -10.84 -0.68
N GLU A 167 -6.42 -9.82 -1.16
CA GLU A 167 -5.43 -10.00 -2.21
C GLU A 167 -4.29 -10.93 -1.76
N ALA A 168 -3.80 -10.76 -0.55
CA ALA A 168 -2.75 -11.62 0.01
C ALA A 168 -3.21 -13.08 0.12
N HIS A 169 -4.48 -13.31 0.47
CA HIS A 169 -5.11 -14.63 0.63
C HIS A 169 -5.75 -15.20 -0.65
N ARG A 170 -5.42 -14.65 -1.84
CA ARG A 170 -6.07 -15.03 -3.11
C ARG A 170 -5.93 -16.50 -3.50
N GLY A 171 -4.90 -17.20 -3.02
CA GLY A 171 -4.67 -18.62 -3.27
C GLY A 171 -5.41 -19.56 -2.32
N GLU A 172 -6.05 -19.04 -1.29
CA GLU A 172 -6.85 -19.84 -0.36
C GLU A 172 -8.24 -20.09 -0.94
N ILE A 173 -8.59 -21.36 -1.06
CA ILE A 173 -9.92 -21.77 -1.53
C ILE A 173 -10.89 -21.64 -0.34
N PRO A 174 -12.00 -20.89 -0.46
CA PRO A 174 -13.02 -20.85 0.57
C PRO A 174 -13.55 -22.27 0.82
N ILE A 175 -13.74 -22.66 2.08
CA ILE A 175 -14.41 -23.91 2.41
C ILE A 175 -15.83 -23.82 1.85
N LEU A 176 -16.14 -24.65 0.84
CA LEU A 176 -17.43 -24.67 0.17
C LEU A 176 -18.48 -25.23 1.12
N GLU A 177 -19.40 -24.38 1.58
CA GLU A 177 -20.69 -24.83 2.07
C GLU A 177 -21.56 -25.23 0.88
N VAL A 178 -22.06 -26.45 0.89
CA VAL A 178 -22.91 -27.00 -0.20
C VAL A 178 -24.10 -26.08 -0.45
N GLY A 179 -24.18 -25.53 -1.67
CA GLY A 179 -25.33 -24.75 -2.14
C GLY A 179 -25.23 -23.24 -2.04
N LYS A 180 -24.10 -22.66 -1.57
CA LYS A 180 -23.88 -21.21 -1.58
C LYS A 180 -22.71 -20.83 -2.49
N SER A 181 -22.94 -19.90 -3.41
CA SER A 181 -21.85 -19.23 -4.14
C SER A 181 -21.16 -18.24 -3.19
N ILE A 182 -19.97 -18.61 -2.68
CA ILE A 182 -19.16 -17.71 -1.84
C ILE A 182 -18.21 -16.94 -2.76
N PRO A 183 -18.20 -15.58 -2.71
CA PRO A 183 -17.27 -14.80 -3.50
C PRO A 183 -15.82 -15.20 -3.21
N SER A 184 -15.03 -15.34 -4.25
CA SER A 184 -13.59 -15.60 -4.14
C SER A 184 -12.86 -14.46 -3.42
N ASN A 185 -11.68 -14.73 -2.85
CA ASN A 185 -10.88 -13.69 -2.24
C ASN A 185 -10.48 -12.58 -3.24
N VAL A 186 -10.38 -12.91 -4.53
CA VAL A 186 -10.17 -11.93 -5.60
C VAL A 186 -11.36 -10.98 -5.74
N GLU A 187 -12.59 -11.50 -5.72
CA GLU A 187 -13.81 -10.68 -5.79
C GLU A 187 -14.01 -9.84 -4.54
N LYS A 188 -13.75 -10.39 -3.36
CA LYS A 188 -13.76 -9.65 -2.08
C LYS A 188 -12.73 -8.53 -2.08
N SER A 189 -11.51 -8.81 -2.53
CA SER A 189 -10.46 -7.78 -2.65
C SER A 189 -10.91 -6.63 -3.55
N ARG A 190 -11.42 -6.93 -4.76
CA ARG A 190 -11.92 -5.93 -5.71
C ARG A 190 -13.07 -5.10 -5.13
N PHE A 191 -14.02 -5.76 -4.46
CA PHE A 191 -15.12 -5.09 -3.79
C PHE A 191 -14.61 -4.06 -2.79
N HIS A 192 -13.74 -4.47 -1.86
CA HIS A 192 -13.25 -3.59 -0.80
C HIS A 192 -12.37 -2.45 -1.34
N ILE A 193 -11.51 -2.69 -2.32
CA ILE A 193 -10.74 -1.61 -2.97
C ILE A 193 -11.69 -0.61 -3.65
N THR A 194 -12.73 -1.08 -4.32
CA THR A 194 -13.73 -0.21 -4.96
C THR A 194 -14.50 0.61 -3.92
N GLU A 195 -14.87 0.01 -2.79
CA GLU A 195 -15.50 0.75 -1.69
C GLU A 195 -14.56 1.83 -1.11
N ALA A 196 -13.28 1.49 -0.86
CA ALA A 196 -12.30 2.44 -0.35
C ALA A 196 -12.21 3.70 -1.22
N ILE A 197 -12.15 3.56 -2.53
CA ILE A 197 -11.97 4.69 -3.47
C ILE A 197 -13.14 5.69 -3.43
N LYS A 198 -14.34 5.27 -3.02
CA LYS A 198 -15.50 6.17 -2.88
C LYS A 198 -15.27 7.27 -1.83
N TYR A 199 -14.46 6.99 -0.82
CA TYR A 199 -14.09 7.93 0.24
C TYR A 199 -12.90 8.78 -0.21
N LYS A 200 -13.20 9.91 -0.89
CA LYS A 200 -12.19 10.81 -1.46
C LYS A 200 -11.42 11.51 -0.34
N LEU A 201 -10.24 11.00 -0.03
CA LEU A 201 -9.30 11.65 0.90
C LEU A 201 -8.24 12.42 0.13
N ASP A 202 -7.70 13.47 0.76
CA ASP A 202 -6.46 14.11 0.33
C ASP A 202 -5.29 13.41 1.03
N ASP A 203 -5.06 12.15 0.65
CA ASP A 203 -4.15 11.22 1.30
C ASP A 203 -3.44 10.38 0.23
N TYR A 204 -2.15 10.12 0.44
CA TYR A 204 -1.36 9.29 -0.48
C TYR A 204 -1.97 7.90 -0.65
N MET A 205 -2.50 7.32 0.44
CA MET A 205 -3.10 5.97 0.43
C MET A 205 -4.40 5.92 -0.38
N TRP A 206 -5.12 7.04 -0.54
CA TRP A 206 -6.25 7.07 -1.46
C TRP A 206 -5.81 6.95 -2.93
N TYR A 207 -4.71 7.61 -3.30
CA TYR A 207 -4.13 7.43 -4.64
C TYR A 207 -3.59 6.01 -4.82
N LEU A 208 -2.99 5.43 -3.78
CA LEU A 208 -2.57 4.03 -3.80
C LEU A 208 -3.75 3.08 -4.07
N ALA A 209 -4.90 3.26 -3.43
CA ALA A 209 -6.10 2.45 -3.69
C ALA A 209 -6.54 2.54 -5.16
N ARG A 210 -6.50 3.73 -5.77
CA ARG A 210 -6.79 3.94 -7.19
C ARG A 210 -5.79 3.23 -8.11
N VAL A 211 -4.51 3.38 -7.81
CA VAL A 211 -3.43 2.71 -8.57
C VAL A 211 -3.56 1.19 -8.45
N HIS A 212 -3.85 0.70 -7.25
CA HIS A 212 -4.11 -0.72 -7.01
C HIS A 212 -5.24 -1.23 -7.91
N GLN A 213 -6.39 -0.56 -7.90
CA GLN A 213 -7.54 -0.92 -8.75
C GLN A 213 -7.13 -0.95 -10.23
N GLN A 214 -6.48 0.10 -10.72
CA GLN A 214 -6.06 0.20 -12.12
C GLN A 214 -5.12 -0.95 -12.53
N LEU A 215 -4.08 -1.22 -11.74
CA LEU A 215 -3.07 -2.23 -12.06
C LEU A 215 -3.57 -3.67 -11.91
N ARG A 216 -4.56 -3.92 -11.03
CA ARG A 216 -5.12 -5.26 -10.84
C ARG A 216 -6.27 -5.56 -11.80
N GLN A 217 -7.01 -4.56 -12.27
CA GLN A 217 -8.02 -4.73 -13.32
C GLN A 217 -7.40 -4.97 -14.70
N ALA A 218 -6.29 -4.29 -15.02
CA ALA A 218 -5.58 -4.46 -16.30
C ALA A 218 -4.97 -5.86 -16.52
N LYS A 219 -4.88 -6.70 -15.47
CA LYS A 219 -4.32 -8.07 -15.57
C LYS A 219 -5.37 -9.15 -15.88
N VAL A 220 -6.61 -8.79 -16.14
CA VAL A 220 -7.75 -9.73 -16.35
C VAL A 220 -8.27 -9.68 -17.80
N GLY A 221 -7.70 -8.87 -18.65
CA GLY A 221 -7.85 -8.87 -20.12
C GLY A 221 -6.58 -9.44 -20.76
#